data_518438059bad68fc3268c95f05dbf1d4
#
_entry.id   518438059bad68fc3268c95f05dbf1d4
#
_cell.length_a   1.000
_cell.length_b   1.000
_cell.length_c   1.000
_cell.angle_alpha   90.00
_cell.angle_beta   90.00
_cell.angle_gamma   90.00
#
_symmetry.space_group_name_H-M   'P 1'
#
loop_
_entity.id
_entity.type
_entity.pdbx_description
1 polymer ?
#
loop_
_entity_poly.entity_id
_entity_poly.type
_entity_poly.pdbx_seq_one_letter_code
_entity_poly.pdbx_strand_id
1 'polypeptide(L)'
;MYKRQAVDHDDAILKNWMAGIKQVTGHPDPSEYDHWDNIKLTPTTNSISVRGMTNHKIIHECWRTKRPFYYVDTGYIGNNQKRKEWHRVIRNNVQHQKLVDVPANRLVSLQQSFPELKWKGWRKDGGAILLVTPSPKPCRFYNVDRDTWVEDTIATLKKYTDREIIVRDKVERRKRVGVGHIFSQIKNDNIYALVTYQSIGAIEGIIAGVPAFTGAPTAADPVSNHDLANIENPKYSDEEEIWKWQKWLAYCQYTSGELSNGNALRILQEMELE
;
A
#
# COMPACT_ATOMS: atom_id res chain seq x y z
N MET A 1 -26.28 -15.80 -12.66
CA MET A 1 -25.48 -16.42 -11.59
C MET A 1 -24.81 -15.31 -10.81
N TYR A 2 -25.37 -14.92 -9.67
CA TYR A 2 -24.94 -13.78 -8.88
C TYR A 2 -23.69 -14.16 -8.10
N LYS A 3 -22.54 -13.57 -8.40
CA LYS A 3 -21.35 -13.70 -7.57
C LYS A 3 -21.50 -12.76 -6.38
N ARG A 4 -21.76 -13.31 -5.21
CA ARG A 4 -21.63 -12.61 -3.92
C ARG A 4 -20.22 -12.09 -3.80
N GLN A 5 -20.02 -10.78 -3.74
CA GLN A 5 -18.69 -10.20 -3.98
C GLN A 5 -18.11 -9.42 -2.81
N ALA A 6 -18.80 -9.31 -1.72
CA ALA A 6 -18.16 -8.81 -0.52
C ALA A 6 -17.25 -9.86 0.10
N VAL A 7 -17.59 -11.10 -0.09
CA VAL A 7 -16.72 -12.22 0.24
C VAL A 7 -16.43 -12.91 -1.08
N ASP A 8 -15.27 -12.71 -1.66
CA ASP A 8 -14.74 -13.70 -2.56
C ASP A 8 -14.54 -14.95 -1.70
N HIS A 9 -15.51 -15.87 -1.77
CA HIS A 9 -15.55 -17.07 -0.93
C HIS A 9 -14.28 -17.92 -1.07
N ASP A 10 -13.47 -17.63 -2.09
CA ASP A 10 -12.19 -18.25 -2.34
C ASP A 10 -10.98 -17.39 -1.86
N ASP A 11 -11.19 -16.17 -1.36
CA ASP A 11 -10.09 -15.37 -0.80
C ASP A 11 -9.80 -15.81 0.64
N ALA A 12 -8.79 -16.66 0.78
CA ALA A 12 -8.35 -17.18 2.08
C ALA A 12 -7.97 -16.07 3.07
N ILE A 13 -7.52 -14.91 2.58
CA ILE A 13 -7.11 -13.79 3.42
C ILE A 13 -8.32 -13.10 4.04
N LEU A 14 -9.36 -12.89 3.25
CA LEU A 14 -10.62 -12.33 3.77
C LEU A 14 -11.29 -13.30 4.75
N LYS A 15 -11.27 -14.61 4.47
CA LYS A 15 -11.74 -15.64 5.41
C LYS A 15 -11.00 -15.59 6.75
N ASN A 16 -9.67 -15.46 6.71
CA ASN A 16 -8.86 -15.33 7.93
C ASN A 16 -9.23 -14.07 8.71
N TRP A 17 -9.36 -12.93 8.04
CA TRP A 17 -9.78 -11.69 8.68
C TRP A 17 -11.16 -11.80 9.34
N MET A 18 -12.14 -12.37 8.65
CA MET A 18 -13.50 -12.59 9.18
C MET A 18 -13.50 -13.56 10.36
N ALA A 19 -12.68 -14.61 10.34
CA ALA A 19 -12.52 -15.52 11.47
C ALA A 19 -11.98 -14.77 12.70
N GLY A 20 -11.00 -13.87 12.52
CA GLY A 20 -10.46 -13.04 13.58
C GLY A 20 -11.47 -12.06 14.15
N ILE A 21 -12.27 -11.39 13.31
CA ILE A 21 -13.38 -10.53 13.78
C ILE A 21 -14.31 -11.34 14.66
N LYS A 22 -14.75 -12.52 14.21
CA LYS A 22 -15.62 -13.40 14.99
C LYS A 22 -15.03 -13.78 16.35
N GLN A 23 -13.73 -14.05 16.41
CA GLN A 23 -13.07 -14.37 17.68
C GLN A 23 -13.04 -13.20 18.66
N VAL A 24 -12.89 -11.97 18.17
CA VAL A 24 -12.79 -10.77 19.05
C VAL A 24 -14.18 -10.27 19.45
N THR A 25 -15.12 -10.25 18.50
CA THR A 25 -16.43 -9.62 18.71
C THR A 25 -17.54 -10.61 19.07
N GLY A 26 -17.35 -11.90 18.85
CA GLY A 26 -18.39 -12.93 18.95
C GLY A 26 -19.36 -12.93 17.79
N HIS A 27 -19.26 -11.97 16.85
CA HIS A 27 -20.15 -11.85 15.71
C HIS A 27 -19.38 -12.00 14.39
N PRO A 28 -19.92 -12.74 13.39
CA PRO A 28 -19.35 -12.76 12.06
C PRO A 28 -19.46 -11.37 11.43
N ASP A 29 -18.50 -11.00 10.58
CA ASP A 29 -18.63 -9.82 9.73
C ASP A 29 -19.80 -10.04 8.75
N PRO A 30 -20.86 -9.23 8.77
CA PRO A 30 -22.03 -9.41 7.91
C PRO A 30 -21.77 -8.85 6.51
N SER A 31 -20.80 -9.37 5.82
CA SER A 31 -20.45 -8.95 4.46
C SER A 31 -21.27 -9.66 3.39
N GLU A 32 -22.57 -9.80 3.56
CA GLU A 32 -23.46 -10.31 2.52
C GLU A 32 -23.99 -9.20 1.61
N TYR A 33 -23.62 -9.23 0.33
CA TYR A 33 -24.14 -8.33 -0.72
C TYR A 33 -24.80 -9.12 -1.81
N ASP A 34 -25.97 -8.64 -2.24
CA ASP A 34 -26.71 -9.30 -3.31
C ASP A 34 -26.19 -8.96 -4.71
N HIS A 35 -25.70 -7.76 -4.96
CA HIS A 35 -25.18 -7.35 -6.28
C HIS A 35 -24.33 -6.07 -6.25
N TRP A 36 -23.31 -5.98 -7.15
CA TRP A 36 -22.46 -4.80 -7.32
C TRP A 36 -23.18 -3.51 -7.65
N ASP A 37 -24.23 -3.60 -8.44
CA ASP A 37 -24.94 -2.44 -8.95
C ASP A 37 -26.14 -2.05 -8.07
N ASN A 38 -26.53 -2.92 -7.11
CA ASN A 38 -27.68 -2.74 -6.22
C ASN A 38 -27.33 -2.96 -4.75
N ILE A 39 -26.21 -2.40 -4.30
CA ILE A 39 -25.82 -2.48 -2.89
C ILE A 39 -26.79 -1.64 -2.07
N LYS A 40 -27.87 -2.24 -1.63
CA LYS A 40 -28.71 -1.68 -0.57
C LYS A 40 -28.01 -1.93 0.75
N LEU A 41 -27.14 -1.00 1.13
CA LEU A 41 -26.58 -1.00 2.47
C LEU A 41 -27.71 -0.69 3.45
N THR A 42 -28.21 -1.72 4.12
CA THR A 42 -29.14 -1.50 5.22
C THR A 42 -28.46 -0.70 6.33
N PRO A 43 -29.17 0.18 7.05
CA PRO A 43 -28.62 0.87 8.21
C PRO A 43 -28.34 -0.17 9.30
N THR A 44 -27.13 -0.70 9.34
CA THR A 44 -26.64 -1.57 10.40
C THR A 44 -25.38 -0.94 10.99
N THR A 45 -25.14 -1.20 12.27
CA THR A 45 -23.91 -0.76 12.96
C THR A 45 -22.69 -1.58 12.55
N ASN A 46 -22.86 -2.60 11.72
CA ASN A 46 -21.81 -3.53 11.36
C ASN A 46 -20.94 -2.97 10.22
N SER A 47 -19.63 -3.15 10.36
CA SER A 47 -18.67 -2.82 9.32
C SER A 47 -18.66 -3.85 8.21
N ILE A 48 -18.10 -3.44 7.08
CA ILE A 48 -17.94 -4.26 5.88
C ILE A 48 -16.47 -4.56 5.68
N SER A 49 -16.12 -5.77 5.25
CA SER A 49 -14.76 -6.12 4.88
C SER A 49 -14.61 -6.22 3.35
N VAL A 50 -13.64 -5.49 2.80
CA VAL A 50 -13.42 -5.37 1.35
C VAL A 50 -12.01 -5.80 0.98
N ARG A 51 -11.88 -6.67 -0.02
CA ARG A 51 -10.58 -7.18 -0.49
C ARG A 51 -10.07 -6.42 -1.70
N GLY A 52 -9.04 -5.59 -1.48
CA GLY A 52 -8.34 -4.88 -2.54
C GLY A 52 -9.19 -3.88 -3.34
N MET A 53 -8.56 -3.09 -4.19
CA MET A 53 -9.21 -2.04 -5.00
C MET A 53 -10.07 -2.57 -6.16
N THR A 54 -10.14 -3.87 -6.37
CA THR A 54 -11.06 -4.43 -7.38
C THR A 54 -12.51 -4.11 -7.04
N ASN A 55 -12.80 -4.00 -5.75
CA ASN A 55 -14.14 -3.72 -5.21
C ASN A 55 -14.38 -2.21 -4.99
N HIS A 56 -13.84 -1.35 -5.87
CA HIS A 56 -13.90 0.11 -5.73
C HIS A 56 -15.32 0.65 -5.55
N LYS A 57 -16.31 0.12 -6.24
CA LYS A 57 -17.73 0.55 -6.12
C LYS A 57 -18.24 0.41 -4.67
N ILE A 58 -17.90 -0.69 -3.98
CA ILE A 58 -18.27 -0.91 -2.57
C ILE A 58 -17.62 0.12 -1.68
N ILE A 59 -16.33 0.38 -1.89
CA ILE A 59 -15.57 1.36 -1.09
C ILE A 59 -16.18 2.76 -1.27
N HIS A 60 -16.43 3.16 -2.51
CA HIS A 60 -17.07 4.46 -2.80
C HIS A 60 -18.47 4.57 -2.19
N GLU A 61 -19.25 3.49 -2.21
CA GLU A 61 -20.57 3.47 -1.60
C GLU A 61 -20.48 3.56 -0.06
N CYS A 62 -19.51 2.88 0.56
CA CYS A 62 -19.26 3.01 2.00
C CYS A 62 -18.89 4.47 2.37
N TRP A 63 -18.04 5.12 1.59
CA TRP A 63 -17.71 6.53 1.81
C TRP A 63 -18.92 7.44 1.64
N ARG A 64 -19.68 7.26 0.56
CA ARG A 64 -20.90 8.05 0.28
C ARG A 64 -21.94 7.93 1.40
N THR A 65 -22.13 6.73 1.96
CA THR A 65 -23.10 6.43 3.01
C THR A 65 -22.54 6.56 4.43
N LYS A 66 -21.27 6.92 4.58
CA LYS A 66 -20.53 6.95 5.86
C LYS A 66 -20.57 5.61 6.60
N ARG A 67 -20.66 4.52 5.86
CA ARG A 67 -20.66 3.18 6.44
C ARG A 67 -19.26 2.74 6.78
N PRO A 68 -19.00 2.27 8.01
CA PRO A 68 -17.70 1.73 8.38
C PRO A 68 -17.32 0.52 7.54
N PHE A 69 -16.06 0.42 7.15
CA PHE A 69 -15.53 -0.74 6.46
C PHE A 69 -14.07 -1.00 6.82
N TYR A 70 -13.64 -2.25 6.62
CA TYR A 70 -12.24 -2.65 6.68
C TYR A 70 -11.76 -2.99 5.28
N TYR A 71 -10.67 -2.36 4.87
CA TYR A 71 -9.99 -2.66 3.63
C TYR A 71 -8.83 -3.61 3.90
N VAL A 72 -8.81 -4.77 3.25
CA VAL A 72 -7.78 -5.79 3.41
C VAL A 72 -7.02 -5.95 2.09
N ASP A 73 -5.70 -5.76 2.10
CA ASP A 73 -4.87 -5.93 0.90
C ASP A 73 -3.45 -6.41 1.26
N THR A 74 -2.58 -6.55 0.26
CA THR A 74 -1.17 -6.90 0.43
C THR A 74 -0.48 -5.90 1.36
N GLY A 75 0.33 -6.38 2.29
CA GLY A 75 1.12 -5.56 3.21
C GLY A 75 2.16 -4.69 2.50
N TYR A 76 2.76 -3.79 3.25
CA TYR A 76 3.68 -2.77 2.72
C TYR A 76 5.11 -3.29 2.55
N ILE A 77 5.63 -4.04 3.51
CA ILE A 77 7.02 -4.50 3.57
C ILE A 77 7.08 -6.01 3.83
N GLY A 78 8.16 -6.66 3.37
CA GLY A 78 8.41 -8.09 3.59
C GLY A 78 7.79 -9.05 2.58
N ASN A 79 6.80 -8.63 1.77
CA ASN A 79 6.14 -9.53 0.81
C ASN A 79 6.98 -9.86 -0.43
N ASN A 80 8.06 -9.15 -0.66
CA ASN A 80 9.03 -9.49 -1.69
C ASN A 80 10.00 -10.58 -1.23
N GLN A 81 10.27 -10.62 0.08
CA GLN A 81 11.12 -11.59 0.74
C GLN A 81 10.35 -12.90 0.98
N LYS A 82 9.13 -12.78 1.53
CA LYS A 82 8.23 -13.91 1.75
C LYS A 82 6.86 -13.63 1.16
N ARG A 83 6.61 -14.19 0.01
CA ARG A 83 5.43 -13.91 -0.80
C ARG A 83 4.12 -14.20 -0.06
N LYS A 84 3.20 -13.21 -0.04
CA LYS A 84 1.86 -13.30 0.55
C LYS A 84 1.84 -13.56 2.07
N GLU A 85 2.90 -13.22 2.78
CA GLU A 85 2.93 -13.38 4.23
C GLU A 85 2.16 -12.29 4.95
N TRP A 86 2.36 -11.02 4.53
CA TRP A 86 1.78 -9.87 5.22
C TRP A 86 0.64 -9.23 4.45
N HIS A 87 -0.37 -8.81 5.21
CA HIS A 87 -1.57 -8.16 4.72
C HIS A 87 -1.84 -6.91 5.56
N ARG A 88 -2.15 -5.80 4.91
CA ARG A 88 -2.61 -4.59 5.61
C ARG A 88 -4.11 -4.66 5.84
N VAL A 89 -4.55 -4.11 6.95
CA VAL A 89 -5.96 -3.87 7.26
C VAL A 89 -6.11 -2.41 7.65
N ILE A 90 -7.05 -1.72 7.03
CA ILE A 90 -7.28 -0.29 7.24
C ILE A 90 -8.78 -0.09 7.43
N ARG A 91 -9.16 0.72 8.42
CA ARG A 91 -10.55 1.08 8.63
C ARG A 91 -10.90 2.36 7.88
N ASN A 92 -12.03 2.37 7.17
CA ASN A 92 -12.59 3.53 6.47
C ASN A 92 -11.71 4.18 5.41
N ASN A 93 -10.57 3.59 5.06
CA ASN A 93 -9.65 4.08 4.05
C ASN A 93 -9.02 2.91 3.27
N VAL A 94 -8.26 3.22 2.21
CA VAL A 94 -7.53 2.25 1.37
C VAL A 94 -6.01 2.32 1.57
N GLN A 95 -5.55 3.34 2.28
CA GLN A 95 -4.15 3.54 2.67
C GLN A 95 -4.08 4.10 4.10
N HIS A 96 -3.11 3.64 4.87
CA HIS A 96 -2.75 4.32 6.10
C HIS A 96 -2.09 5.66 5.76
N GLN A 97 -2.50 6.72 6.42
CA GLN A 97 -1.98 8.08 6.19
C GLN A 97 -1.59 8.77 7.49
N LYS A 98 -2.20 8.38 8.60
CA LYS A 98 -1.92 8.94 9.92
C LYS A 98 -0.78 8.18 10.58
N LEU A 99 0.40 8.79 10.63
CA LEU A 99 1.55 8.26 11.34
C LEU A 99 1.31 8.34 12.85
N VAL A 100 1.34 7.19 13.52
CA VAL A 100 1.28 7.08 14.98
C VAL A 100 2.57 6.47 15.52
N ASP A 101 2.93 6.83 16.75
CA ASP A 101 4.08 6.22 17.39
C ASP A 101 3.70 4.84 17.93
N VAL A 102 4.55 3.84 17.65
CA VAL A 102 4.34 2.45 17.99
C VAL A 102 5.64 1.81 18.48
N PRO A 103 5.59 0.70 19.22
CA PRO A 103 6.79 -0.02 19.64
C PRO A 103 7.62 -0.52 18.45
N ALA A 104 8.92 -0.78 18.66
CA ALA A 104 9.84 -1.20 17.61
C ALA A 104 9.86 -2.72 17.35
N ASN A 105 9.29 -3.53 18.24
CA ASN A 105 9.43 -4.99 18.24
C ASN A 105 9.07 -5.66 16.90
N ARG A 106 7.99 -5.22 16.24
CA ARG A 106 7.58 -5.79 14.93
C ARG A 106 8.58 -5.45 13.83
N LEU A 107 9.08 -4.22 13.79
CA LEU A 107 10.10 -3.83 12.83
C LEU A 107 11.41 -4.59 13.07
N VAL A 108 11.87 -4.66 14.32
CA VAL A 108 13.09 -5.38 14.70
C VAL A 108 13.01 -6.84 14.27
N SER A 109 11.89 -7.52 14.53
CA SER A 109 11.66 -8.91 14.11
C SER A 109 11.71 -9.07 12.58
N LEU A 110 11.08 -8.14 11.83
CA LEU A 110 11.15 -8.13 10.36
C LEU A 110 12.58 -7.93 9.85
N GLN A 111 13.32 -6.99 10.42
CA GLN A 111 14.70 -6.69 10.02
C GLN A 111 15.71 -7.79 10.42
N GLN A 112 15.43 -8.55 11.48
CA GLN A 112 16.19 -9.76 11.82
C GLN A 112 15.98 -10.86 10.79
N SER A 113 14.75 -11.02 10.31
CA SER A 113 14.41 -12.01 9.28
C SER A 113 14.86 -11.59 7.88
N PHE A 114 14.86 -10.29 7.59
CA PHE A 114 15.15 -9.68 6.29
C PHE A 114 16.02 -8.44 6.46
N PRO A 115 17.35 -8.59 6.63
CA PRO A 115 18.27 -7.48 6.89
C PRO A 115 18.28 -6.38 5.82
N GLU A 116 17.88 -6.70 4.59
CA GLU A 116 17.76 -5.74 3.49
C GLU A 116 16.64 -4.72 3.69
N LEU A 117 15.70 -4.96 4.62
CA LEU A 117 14.67 -4.00 5.00
C LEU A 117 15.19 -2.92 5.97
N LYS A 118 16.41 -3.07 6.45
CA LYS A 118 17.04 -2.04 7.28
C LYS A 118 17.46 -0.87 6.40
N TRP A 119 16.89 0.32 6.67
CA TRP A 119 17.30 1.55 6.01
C TRP A 119 18.78 1.88 6.34
N LYS A 120 19.54 2.31 5.32
CA LYS A 120 20.99 2.53 5.41
C LYS A 120 21.41 3.97 5.09
N GLY A 121 20.48 4.90 5.12
CA GLY A 121 20.70 6.28 4.74
C GLY A 121 20.24 6.60 3.31
N TRP A 122 20.16 7.88 3.00
CA TRP A 122 19.82 8.36 1.68
C TRP A 122 20.98 8.26 0.70
N ARG A 123 20.67 7.79 -0.49
CA ARG A 123 21.56 7.87 -1.66
C ARG A 123 21.31 9.20 -2.36
N LYS A 124 22.37 9.98 -2.58
CA LYS A 124 22.29 11.31 -3.21
C LYS A 124 23.00 11.37 -4.57
N ASP A 125 23.65 10.29 -4.95
CA ASP A 125 24.56 10.16 -6.09
C ASP A 125 23.94 9.45 -7.33
N GLY A 126 22.66 9.18 -7.30
CA GLY A 126 21.95 8.53 -8.41
C GLY A 126 21.88 9.40 -9.68
N GLY A 127 21.80 8.74 -10.85
CA GLY A 127 21.76 9.40 -12.16
C GLY A 127 20.38 9.47 -12.82
N ALA A 128 19.51 8.49 -12.57
CA ALA A 128 18.24 8.34 -13.26
C ALA A 128 17.02 8.45 -12.34
N ILE A 129 15.86 8.78 -12.91
CA ILE A 129 14.57 8.75 -12.23
C ILE A 129 13.83 7.48 -12.65
N LEU A 130 13.36 6.71 -11.68
CA LEU A 130 12.52 5.54 -11.93
C LEU A 130 11.05 5.90 -11.85
N LEU A 131 10.38 5.99 -13.01
CA LEU A 131 8.94 6.21 -13.10
C LEU A 131 8.20 4.86 -13.09
N VAL A 132 7.55 4.54 -11.97
CA VAL A 132 6.77 3.31 -11.80
C VAL A 132 5.32 3.56 -12.20
N THR A 133 4.88 2.97 -13.29
CA THR A 133 3.53 3.19 -13.83
C THR A 133 2.44 2.65 -12.88
N PRO A 134 1.26 3.29 -12.80
CA PRO A 134 0.14 2.79 -12.02
C PRO A 134 -0.42 1.50 -12.63
N SER A 135 -0.91 0.60 -11.78
CA SER A 135 -1.60 -0.60 -12.26
C SER A 135 -3.08 -0.30 -12.55
N PRO A 136 -3.76 -1.15 -13.34
CA PRO A 136 -5.16 -0.90 -13.72
C PRO A 136 -6.15 -0.73 -12.55
N LYS A 137 -5.85 -1.33 -11.39
CA LYS A 137 -6.75 -1.25 -10.22
C LYS A 137 -6.79 0.15 -9.60
N PRO A 138 -5.66 0.77 -9.22
CA PRO A 138 -5.63 2.18 -8.81
C PRO A 138 -6.18 3.12 -9.89
N CYS A 139 -5.88 2.89 -11.16
CA CYS A 139 -6.40 3.73 -12.25
C CYS A 139 -7.93 3.75 -12.24
N ARG A 140 -8.58 2.59 -12.16
CA ARG A 140 -10.04 2.51 -12.06
C ARG A 140 -10.59 3.11 -10.75
N PHE A 141 -9.88 2.89 -9.65
CA PHE A 141 -10.30 3.39 -8.34
C PHE A 141 -10.33 4.92 -8.29
N TYR A 142 -9.28 5.57 -8.82
CA TYR A 142 -9.12 7.02 -8.81
C TYR A 142 -9.62 7.70 -10.10
N ASN A 143 -10.18 6.93 -11.04
CA ASN A 143 -10.63 7.41 -12.35
C ASN A 143 -9.50 8.18 -13.09
N VAL A 144 -8.32 7.58 -13.16
CA VAL A 144 -7.12 8.13 -13.82
C VAL A 144 -6.81 7.29 -15.05
N ASP A 145 -6.61 7.96 -16.18
CA ASP A 145 -6.05 7.30 -17.35
C ASP A 145 -4.54 7.09 -17.15
N ARG A 146 -4.10 5.84 -17.35
CA ARG A 146 -2.73 5.43 -17.06
C ARG A 146 -1.72 6.11 -17.99
N ASP A 147 -2.02 6.08 -19.27
CA ASP A 147 -1.05 6.51 -20.30
C ASP A 147 -0.95 8.03 -20.28
N THR A 148 -2.05 8.74 -20.17
CA THR A 148 -2.08 10.20 -19.96
C THR A 148 -1.30 10.59 -18.71
N TRP A 149 -1.49 9.87 -17.57
CA TRP A 149 -0.73 10.19 -16.35
C TRP A 149 0.78 10.00 -16.55
N VAL A 150 1.20 8.96 -17.27
CA VAL A 150 2.63 8.71 -17.57
C VAL A 150 3.19 9.81 -18.43
N GLU A 151 2.50 10.17 -19.51
CA GLU A 151 2.91 11.23 -20.45
C GLU A 151 3.02 12.59 -19.74
N ASP A 152 2.02 12.98 -18.97
CA ASP A 152 2.00 14.24 -18.20
C ASP A 152 3.10 14.28 -17.15
N THR A 153 3.35 13.15 -16.49
CA THR A 153 4.42 13.04 -15.49
C THR A 153 5.79 13.20 -16.13
N ILE A 154 6.04 12.55 -17.26
CA ILE A 154 7.30 12.69 -18.01
C ILE A 154 7.46 14.12 -18.50
N ALA A 155 6.40 14.71 -19.09
CA ALA A 155 6.43 16.09 -19.56
C ALA A 155 6.70 17.09 -18.43
N THR A 156 6.17 16.81 -17.24
CA THR A 156 6.41 17.64 -16.04
C THR A 156 7.84 17.49 -15.55
N LEU A 157 8.34 16.27 -15.40
CA LEU A 157 9.71 16.01 -14.97
C LEU A 157 10.73 16.69 -15.88
N LYS A 158 10.57 16.61 -17.19
CA LYS A 158 11.46 17.26 -18.19
C LYS A 158 11.56 18.78 -18.08
N LYS A 159 10.65 19.44 -17.34
CA LYS A 159 10.75 20.88 -17.06
C LYS A 159 11.73 21.19 -15.93
N TYR A 160 12.02 20.21 -15.08
CA TYR A 160 12.75 20.41 -13.82
C TYR A 160 14.02 19.58 -13.69
N THR A 161 14.28 18.65 -14.64
CA THR A 161 15.47 17.81 -14.62
C THR A 161 15.87 17.34 -16.00
N ASP A 162 17.19 17.21 -16.22
CA ASP A 162 17.79 16.59 -17.41
C ASP A 162 18.15 15.10 -17.17
N ARG A 163 17.82 14.55 -16.02
CA ARG A 163 18.10 13.13 -15.71
C ARG A 163 17.34 12.21 -16.65
N GLU A 164 17.95 11.08 -16.94
CA GLU A 164 17.26 9.98 -17.64
C GLU A 164 16.02 9.53 -16.86
N ILE A 165 14.90 9.33 -17.56
CA ILE A 165 13.65 8.81 -16.99
C ILE A 165 13.48 7.37 -17.48
N ILE A 166 13.66 6.43 -16.57
CA ILE A 166 13.47 5.00 -16.82
C ILE A 166 12.03 4.63 -16.43
N VAL A 167 11.23 4.25 -17.43
CA VAL A 167 9.85 3.85 -17.18
C VAL A 167 9.80 2.36 -16.81
N ARG A 168 9.29 2.08 -15.62
CA ARG A 168 9.04 0.72 -15.15
C ARG A 168 7.56 0.40 -15.20
N ASP A 169 7.19 -0.42 -16.18
CA ASP A 169 5.84 -0.93 -16.26
C ASP A 169 5.53 -1.94 -15.14
N LYS A 170 4.39 -1.75 -14.51
CA LYS A 170 3.85 -2.73 -13.58
C LYS A 170 3.18 -3.86 -14.37
N VAL A 171 4.01 -4.76 -14.88
CA VAL A 171 3.58 -5.92 -15.68
C VAL A 171 2.60 -6.78 -14.89
N GLU A 172 1.62 -7.36 -15.58
CA GLU A 172 0.70 -8.34 -15.00
C GLU A 172 1.46 -9.47 -14.29
N ARG A 173 0.92 -9.95 -13.17
CA ARG A 173 1.58 -10.96 -12.31
C ARG A 173 2.12 -12.17 -13.07
N ARG A 174 1.44 -12.59 -14.16
CA ARG A 174 1.82 -13.74 -14.99
C ARG A 174 3.04 -13.47 -15.88
N LYS A 175 3.32 -12.20 -16.17
CA LYS A 175 4.41 -11.75 -17.05
C LYS A 175 5.67 -11.29 -16.29
N ARG A 176 5.71 -11.46 -14.96
CA ARG A 176 6.82 -11.01 -14.11
C ARG A 176 8.02 -11.97 -14.07
N VAL A 177 8.04 -12.99 -14.90
CA VAL A 177 9.19 -13.87 -15.01
C VAL A 177 10.36 -13.10 -15.61
N GLY A 178 11.43 -12.95 -14.85
CA GLY A 178 12.64 -12.23 -15.28
C GLY A 178 12.66 -10.71 -15.05
N VAL A 179 11.58 -10.10 -14.58
CA VAL A 179 11.60 -8.69 -14.17
C VAL A 179 12.25 -8.61 -12.78
N GLY A 180 13.44 -8.03 -12.71
CA GLY A 180 14.20 -7.85 -11.46
C GLY A 180 13.39 -7.15 -10.38
N HIS A 181 13.75 -7.44 -9.14
CA HIS A 181 13.17 -6.78 -7.97
C HIS A 181 13.45 -5.27 -8.01
N ILE A 182 12.55 -4.43 -7.48
CA ILE A 182 12.73 -2.97 -7.50
C ILE A 182 14.02 -2.54 -6.78
N PHE A 183 14.40 -3.21 -5.68
CA PHE A 183 15.67 -2.96 -4.98
C PHE A 183 16.89 -3.22 -5.88
N SER A 184 16.87 -4.29 -6.68
CA SER A 184 17.93 -4.59 -7.64
C SER A 184 17.97 -3.54 -8.73
N GLN A 185 16.83 -3.12 -9.23
CA GLN A 185 16.75 -2.10 -10.26
C GLN A 185 17.28 -0.75 -9.75
N ILE A 186 16.87 -0.31 -8.55
CA ILE A 186 17.37 0.92 -7.94
C ILE A 186 18.89 0.93 -7.87
N LYS A 187 19.50 -0.21 -7.53
CA LYS A 187 20.95 -0.33 -7.46
C LYS A 187 21.61 -0.37 -8.84
N ASN A 188 21.09 -1.22 -9.75
CA ASN A 188 21.73 -1.50 -11.04
C ASN A 188 21.62 -0.33 -12.01
N ASP A 189 20.48 0.35 -12.01
CA ASP A 189 20.20 1.48 -12.90
C ASP A 189 20.59 2.83 -12.25
N ASN A 190 21.31 2.80 -11.15
CA ASN A 190 21.79 3.99 -10.44
C ASN A 190 20.68 5.03 -10.22
N ILE A 191 19.54 4.61 -9.63
CA ILE A 191 18.38 5.46 -9.46
C ILE A 191 18.63 6.54 -8.41
N TYR A 192 18.33 7.79 -8.78
CA TYR A 192 18.34 8.98 -7.94
C TYR A 192 17.04 9.17 -7.16
N ALA A 193 15.89 9.07 -7.84
CA ALA A 193 14.57 9.23 -7.26
C ALA A 193 13.56 8.27 -7.89
N LEU A 194 12.50 7.94 -7.16
CA LEU A 194 11.40 7.13 -7.64
C LEU A 194 10.13 7.97 -7.72
N VAL A 195 9.44 7.93 -8.85
CA VAL A 195 8.15 8.61 -9.06
C VAL A 195 7.07 7.56 -9.32
N THR A 196 5.93 7.67 -8.66
CA THR A 196 4.80 6.77 -8.89
C THR A 196 3.47 7.42 -8.52
N TYR A 197 2.38 6.94 -9.11
CA TYR A 197 1.05 7.40 -8.73
C TYR A 197 0.69 6.97 -7.30
N GLN A 198 0.62 5.64 -7.06
CA GLN A 198 0.27 5.06 -5.76
C GLN A 198 0.82 3.63 -5.64
N SER A 199 2.10 3.45 -5.81
CA SER A 199 2.69 2.10 -5.71
C SER A 199 3.37 1.88 -4.36
N ILE A 200 3.33 0.64 -3.85
CA ILE A 200 4.21 0.17 -2.77
C ILE A 200 5.70 0.40 -3.15
N GLY A 201 6.01 0.53 -4.43
CA GLY A 201 7.34 0.91 -4.91
C GLY A 201 7.90 2.19 -4.28
N ALA A 202 7.05 3.15 -3.90
CA ALA A 202 7.49 4.33 -3.15
C ALA A 202 8.11 3.95 -1.79
N ILE A 203 7.46 3.05 -1.06
CA ILE A 203 7.94 2.53 0.23
C ILE A 203 9.25 1.78 0.03
N GLU A 204 9.33 0.93 -0.98
CA GLU A 204 10.53 0.16 -1.32
C GLU A 204 11.69 1.08 -1.74
N GLY A 205 11.40 2.15 -2.50
CA GLY A 205 12.38 3.17 -2.87
C GLY A 205 12.99 3.86 -1.66
N ILE A 206 12.14 4.32 -0.73
CA ILE A 206 12.58 4.98 0.51
C ILE A 206 13.43 4.02 1.35
N ILE A 207 13.02 2.77 1.52
CA ILE A 207 13.81 1.76 2.24
C ILE A 207 15.16 1.51 1.56
N ALA A 208 15.20 1.55 0.21
CA ALA A 208 16.45 1.44 -0.56
C ALA A 208 17.32 2.72 -0.53
N GLY A 209 16.87 3.77 0.14
CA GLY A 209 17.59 5.03 0.31
C GLY A 209 17.42 6.02 -0.84
N VAL A 210 16.39 5.90 -1.68
CA VAL A 210 16.07 6.90 -2.70
C VAL A 210 14.78 7.64 -2.38
N PRO A 211 14.71 8.97 -2.56
CA PRO A 211 13.49 9.74 -2.31
C PRO A 211 12.38 9.29 -3.26
N ALA A 212 11.16 9.26 -2.75
CA ALA A 212 9.98 8.91 -3.54
C ALA A 212 9.05 10.10 -3.70
N PHE A 213 8.43 10.21 -4.88
CA PHE A 213 7.40 11.17 -5.25
C PHE A 213 6.11 10.43 -5.56
N THR A 214 5.01 10.83 -4.92
CA THR A 214 3.72 10.13 -5.03
C THR A 214 2.64 11.08 -5.54
N GLY A 215 1.83 10.60 -6.50
CA GLY A 215 0.75 11.39 -7.12
C GLY A 215 -0.62 11.18 -6.47
N ALA A 216 -0.76 10.23 -5.54
CA ALA A 216 -1.99 9.95 -4.80
C ALA A 216 -1.66 9.42 -3.41
N PRO A 217 -2.62 9.45 -2.45
CA PRO A 217 -2.41 9.04 -1.08
C PRO A 217 -1.81 7.63 -0.95
N THR A 218 -0.78 7.49 -0.12
CA THR A 218 -0.05 6.25 0.12
C THR A 218 0.56 6.24 1.53
N ALA A 219 0.88 5.07 2.05
CA ALA A 219 1.57 4.96 3.34
C ALA A 219 3.03 5.46 3.33
N ALA A 220 3.54 5.92 2.18
CA ALA A 220 4.82 6.64 2.08
C ALA A 220 4.69 8.13 2.38
N ASP A 221 3.48 8.71 2.37
CA ASP A 221 3.24 10.16 2.47
C ASP A 221 3.97 10.86 3.62
N PRO A 222 4.09 10.27 4.83
CA PRO A 222 4.81 10.93 5.92
C PRO A 222 6.27 11.29 5.61
N VAL A 223 6.90 10.54 4.70
CA VAL A 223 8.34 10.66 4.38
C VAL A 223 8.62 10.79 2.87
N SER A 224 7.57 10.93 2.04
CA SER A 224 7.68 11.12 0.60
C SER A 224 7.54 12.59 0.19
N ASN A 225 7.71 12.84 -1.11
CA ASN A 225 7.52 14.12 -1.76
C ASN A 225 6.28 14.06 -2.67
N HIS A 226 5.66 15.20 -2.96
CA HIS A 226 4.46 15.27 -3.80
C HIS A 226 4.59 16.22 -4.98
N ASP A 227 5.49 17.20 -4.90
CA ASP A 227 5.70 18.21 -5.92
C ASP A 227 6.92 17.84 -6.78
N LEU A 228 6.67 17.50 -8.06
CA LEU A 228 7.71 17.15 -9.02
C LEU A 228 8.66 18.31 -9.37
N ALA A 229 8.26 19.57 -9.07
CA ALA A 229 9.16 20.71 -9.23
C ALA A 229 10.41 20.60 -8.32
N ASN A 230 10.30 19.86 -7.24
CA ASN A 230 11.38 19.62 -6.29
C ASN A 230 12.21 18.36 -6.60
N ILE A 231 12.12 17.82 -7.82
CA ILE A 231 12.77 16.53 -8.16
C ILE A 231 14.30 16.56 -7.95
N GLU A 232 14.96 17.71 -8.20
CA GLU A 232 16.39 17.89 -7.98
C GLU A 232 16.73 18.29 -6.53
N ASN A 233 15.76 18.71 -5.75
CA ASN A 233 15.90 19.11 -4.36
C ASN A 233 14.83 18.45 -3.49
N PRO A 234 14.76 17.11 -3.45
CA PRO A 234 13.75 16.43 -2.67
C PRO A 234 13.94 16.67 -1.16
N LYS A 235 12.82 16.69 -0.43
CA LYS A 235 12.89 16.61 1.02
C LYS A 235 13.43 15.24 1.42
N TYR A 236 14.45 15.23 2.24
CA TYR A 236 15.00 14.04 2.87
C TYR A 236 14.59 14.04 4.34
N SER A 237 13.76 13.09 4.73
CA SER A 237 13.45 12.85 6.14
C SER A 237 14.70 12.39 6.89
N ASP A 238 14.83 12.79 8.15
CA ASP A 238 15.95 12.34 8.98
C ASP A 238 15.82 10.87 9.42
N GLU A 239 16.84 10.34 10.09
CA GLU A 239 16.89 8.95 10.51
C GLU A 239 15.76 8.62 11.52
N GLU A 240 15.42 9.54 12.41
CA GLU A 240 14.37 9.37 13.42
C GLU A 240 12.99 9.30 12.76
N GLU A 241 12.71 10.20 11.80
CA GLU A 241 11.47 10.19 11.02
C GLU A 241 11.32 8.87 10.23
N ILE A 242 12.39 8.42 9.56
CA ILE A 242 12.39 7.15 8.82
C ILE A 242 12.19 5.97 9.77
N TRP A 243 12.85 5.96 10.91
CA TRP A 243 12.70 4.91 11.91
C TRP A 243 11.28 4.84 12.45
N LYS A 244 10.69 5.99 12.82
CA LYS A 244 9.30 6.10 13.27
C LYS A 244 8.32 5.59 12.20
N TRP A 245 8.53 5.99 10.95
CA TRP A 245 7.70 5.56 9.83
C TRP A 245 7.83 4.06 9.57
N GLN A 246 9.02 3.47 9.60
CA GLN A 246 9.20 2.04 9.41
C GLN A 246 8.57 1.21 10.55
N LYS A 247 8.65 1.66 11.81
CA LYS A 247 7.95 1.04 12.93
C LYS A 247 6.45 0.99 12.66
N TRP A 248 5.89 2.12 12.28
CA TRP A 248 4.48 2.24 11.97
C TRP A 248 4.05 1.34 10.79
N LEU A 249 4.80 1.28 9.70
CA LEU A 249 4.51 0.36 8.59
C LEU A 249 4.47 -1.11 9.04
N ALA A 250 5.37 -1.51 9.93
CA ALA A 250 5.40 -2.87 10.46
C ALA A 250 4.16 -3.20 11.32
N TYR A 251 3.57 -2.19 11.95
CA TYR A 251 2.31 -2.32 12.71
C TYR A 251 1.07 -2.23 11.82
N CYS A 252 1.15 -1.60 10.65
CA CYS A 252 0.06 -1.48 9.69
C CYS A 252 -0.18 -2.75 8.87
N GLN A 253 0.49 -3.85 9.16
CA GLN A 253 0.37 -5.11 8.44
C GLN A 253 0.47 -6.32 9.37
N TYR A 254 -0.16 -7.41 8.94
CA TYR A 254 -0.40 -8.59 9.77
C TYR A 254 -0.16 -9.87 8.96
N THR A 255 0.28 -10.91 9.62
CA THR A 255 0.35 -12.26 9.04
C THR A 255 -1.04 -12.88 8.92
N SER A 256 -1.18 -13.92 8.08
CA SER A 256 -2.42 -14.67 7.97
C SER A 256 -2.87 -15.28 9.31
N GLY A 257 -1.91 -15.67 10.17
CA GLY A 257 -2.18 -16.16 11.52
C GLY A 257 -2.78 -15.07 12.42
N GLU A 258 -2.19 -13.85 12.41
CA GLU A 258 -2.71 -12.72 13.19
C GLU A 258 -4.09 -12.27 12.70
N LEU A 259 -4.36 -12.38 11.40
CA LEU A 259 -5.70 -12.13 10.85
C LEU A 259 -6.70 -13.14 11.43
N SER A 260 -6.39 -14.43 11.40
CA SER A 260 -7.33 -15.49 11.76
C SER A 260 -7.60 -15.63 13.26
N ASN A 261 -6.62 -15.29 14.11
CA ASN A 261 -6.74 -15.38 15.58
C ASN A 261 -7.22 -14.07 16.24
N GLY A 262 -7.54 -13.03 15.45
CA GLY A 262 -8.05 -11.75 15.93
C GLY A 262 -6.99 -10.78 16.48
N ASN A 263 -5.71 -11.15 16.52
CA ASN A 263 -4.65 -10.25 16.97
C ASN A 263 -4.54 -9.00 16.09
N ALA A 264 -4.75 -9.15 14.78
CA ALA A 264 -4.75 -8.02 13.86
C ALA A 264 -5.80 -6.96 14.26
N LEU A 265 -7.02 -7.37 14.60
CA LEU A 265 -8.08 -6.44 15.02
C LEU A 265 -7.75 -5.80 16.38
N ARG A 266 -7.21 -6.56 17.34
CA ARG A 266 -6.80 -5.99 18.63
C ARG A 266 -5.71 -4.95 18.49
N ILE A 267 -4.64 -5.26 17.73
CA ILE A 267 -3.54 -4.33 17.48
C ILE A 267 -4.04 -3.07 16.75
N LEU A 268 -4.90 -3.23 15.74
CA LEU A 268 -5.46 -2.11 15.00
C LEU A 268 -6.24 -1.16 15.91
N GLN A 269 -7.01 -1.69 16.85
CA GLN A 269 -7.78 -0.92 17.84
C GLN A 269 -6.88 -0.31 18.92
N GLU A 270 -5.98 -1.09 19.51
CA GLU A 270 -5.08 -0.65 20.60
C GLU A 270 -4.11 0.44 20.16
N MET A 271 -3.61 0.37 18.92
CA MET A 271 -2.64 1.32 18.39
C MET A 271 -3.27 2.46 17.58
N GLU A 272 -4.59 2.54 17.53
CA GLU A 272 -5.34 3.56 16.77
C GLU A 272 -4.86 3.68 15.31
N LEU A 273 -4.60 2.56 14.67
CA LEU A 273 -4.10 2.46 13.27
C LEU A 273 -5.23 2.62 12.23
N GLU A 274 -6.23 3.39 12.54
CA GLU A 274 -7.44 3.61 11.75
C GLU A 274 -7.37 4.85 10.86
#